data_f843ad409a1e7ecfa2f0cbd97c40b01d
#
_entry.id   f843ad409a1e7ecfa2f0cbd97c40b01d
#
_cell.length_a   1.000
_cell.length_b   1.000
_cell.length_c   1.000
_cell.angle_alpha   90.00
_cell.angle_beta   90.00
_cell.angle_gamma   90.00
#
_symmetry.space_group_name_H-M   'P 1'
#
loop_
_entity.id
_entity.type
_entity.pdbx_description
1 polymer ?
#
loop_
_entity_poly.entity_id
_entity_poly.type
_entity_poly.pdbx_seq_one_letter_code
_entity_poly.pdbx_strand_id
1 'polypeptide(L)'
;GLGDVYKRQGVGNIPNAVLDGLLHSDLEHLTSYTEVIQDGMIDLIDAGKLDVASATAFSLSPDYAHKMNENAAFYRDHIILRPQEISNHPEVIRRLGVIGANGMIEADIYGNVNSTHVMGSRMMNGIGGSGDFTRNAYISAFVSPSTAKNGAISAIVPMVSHVAVSYTH
;
A
#
# COMPACT_ATOMS: atom_id res chain seq x y z
N GLY A 1 -16.09 16.64 -11.03
CA GLY A 1 -14.89 17.36 -11.48
C GLY A 1 -13.68 16.47 -11.56
N LEU A 2 -12.66 16.87 -12.32
CA LEU A 2 -11.40 16.15 -12.52
C LEU A 2 -10.60 15.87 -11.20
N GLY A 3 -10.95 16.54 -10.10
CA GLY A 3 -10.32 16.36 -8.80
C GLY A 3 -10.69 15.06 -8.07
N ASP A 4 -11.86 14.50 -8.34
CA ASP A 4 -12.32 13.29 -7.63
C ASP A 4 -11.76 12.00 -8.21
N VAL A 5 -11.41 11.99 -9.50
CA VAL A 5 -10.80 10.83 -10.16
C VAL A 5 -9.37 10.60 -9.66
N TYR A 6 -8.66 11.65 -9.28
CA TYR A 6 -7.25 11.57 -8.85
C TYR A 6 -7.08 11.24 -7.37
N LYS A 7 -8.04 11.58 -6.50
CA LYS A 7 -8.00 11.22 -5.08
C LYS A 7 -8.15 9.71 -4.81
N ARG A 8 -8.67 8.97 -5.77
CA ARG A 8 -8.89 7.52 -5.65
C ARG A 8 -7.71 6.67 -6.10
N GLN A 9 -6.69 7.23 -6.76
CA GLN A 9 -5.57 6.45 -7.31
C GLN A 9 -4.37 6.32 -6.34
N GLY A 10 -4.25 7.16 -5.32
CA GLY A 10 -3.13 7.13 -4.37
C GLY A 10 -3.27 6.14 -3.23
N VAL A 11 -4.48 5.69 -2.87
CA VAL A 11 -4.78 4.89 -1.68
C VAL A 11 -5.89 3.84 -1.94
N GLY A 12 -6.31 3.58 -3.16
CA GLY A 12 -7.61 2.95 -3.28
C GLY A 12 -7.62 1.51 -3.80
N ASN A 13 -7.32 1.27 -5.04
CA ASN A 13 -7.79 0.03 -5.67
C ASN A 13 -6.77 -1.11 -5.67
N ILE A 14 -5.46 -0.84 -5.75
CA ILE A 14 -4.45 -1.89 -5.90
C ILE A 14 -4.10 -2.54 -4.56
N PRO A 15 -3.79 -1.78 -3.49
CA PRO A 15 -3.62 -2.38 -2.17
C PRO A 15 -4.86 -3.11 -1.68
N ASN A 16 -6.05 -2.57 -1.93
CA ASN A 16 -7.31 -3.25 -1.58
C ASN A 16 -7.52 -4.56 -2.35
N ALA A 17 -7.06 -4.67 -3.60
CA ALA A 17 -7.13 -5.93 -4.35
C ALA A 17 -6.22 -7.02 -3.74
N VAL A 18 -5.05 -6.66 -3.21
CA VAL A 18 -4.19 -7.59 -2.47
C VAL A 18 -4.86 -8.01 -1.16
N LEU A 19 -5.44 -7.08 -0.42
CA LEU A 19 -6.15 -7.35 0.82
C LEU A 19 -7.41 -8.20 0.60
N ASP A 20 -8.14 -7.96 -0.49
CA ASP A 20 -9.26 -8.78 -0.92
C ASP A 20 -8.82 -10.22 -1.25
N GLY A 21 -7.69 -10.38 -1.93
CA GLY A 21 -7.08 -11.70 -2.17
C GLY A 21 -6.74 -12.42 -0.86
N LEU A 22 -6.23 -11.72 0.15
CA LEU A 22 -5.98 -12.28 1.48
C LEU A 22 -7.28 -12.65 2.20
N LEU A 23 -8.32 -11.83 2.07
CA LEU A 23 -9.63 -12.07 2.66
C LEU A 23 -10.24 -13.40 2.17
N HIS A 24 -10.05 -13.71 0.89
CA HIS A 24 -10.56 -14.95 0.26
C HIS A 24 -9.57 -16.13 0.30
N SER A 25 -8.38 -15.95 0.87
CA SER A 25 -7.39 -17.03 1.03
C SER A 25 -7.65 -17.90 2.27
N ASP A 26 -6.96 -19.03 2.37
CA ASP A 26 -6.96 -19.90 3.55
C ASP A 26 -6.00 -19.43 4.66
N LEU A 27 -5.39 -18.24 4.49
CA LEU A 27 -4.48 -17.68 5.48
C LEU A 27 -5.27 -17.12 6.66
N GLU A 28 -4.80 -17.44 7.87
CA GLU A 28 -5.37 -16.99 9.13
C GLU A 28 -4.28 -16.44 10.05
N HIS A 29 -4.66 -15.75 11.12
CA HIS A 29 -3.73 -15.18 12.11
C HIS A 29 -2.69 -14.26 11.50
N LEU A 30 -3.10 -13.47 10.53
CA LEU A 30 -2.24 -12.49 9.87
C LEU A 30 -1.92 -11.34 10.82
N THR A 31 -0.75 -10.75 10.65
CA THR A 31 -0.37 -9.48 11.28
C THR A 31 0.04 -8.50 10.21
N SER A 32 -0.38 -7.24 10.33
CA SER A 32 -0.02 -6.18 9.40
C SER A 32 0.89 -5.16 10.07
N TYR A 33 1.94 -4.79 9.35
CA TYR A 33 2.85 -3.72 9.70
C TYR A 33 3.02 -2.80 8.49
N THR A 34 2.43 -1.61 8.56
CA THR A 34 2.27 -0.72 7.41
C THR A 34 2.34 0.75 7.82
N GLU A 35 2.32 1.65 6.87
CA GLU A 35 2.20 3.09 7.11
C GLU A 35 0.75 3.49 7.36
N VAL A 36 -0.20 2.93 6.58
CA VAL A 36 -1.60 3.39 6.57
C VAL A 36 -2.56 2.20 6.62
N ILE A 37 -3.56 2.26 7.51
CA ILE A 37 -4.67 1.31 7.57
C ILE A 37 -5.74 1.73 6.57
N GLN A 38 -6.17 0.77 5.73
CA GLN A 38 -7.15 0.95 4.67
C GLN A 38 -8.40 0.08 4.91
N ASP A 39 -9.45 0.32 4.13
CA ASP A 39 -10.76 -0.37 4.26
C ASP A 39 -10.62 -1.90 4.27
N GLY A 40 -9.83 -2.46 3.34
CA GLY A 40 -9.62 -3.92 3.29
C GLY A 40 -8.94 -4.53 4.52
N MET A 41 -8.21 -3.75 5.32
CA MET A 41 -7.68 -4.22 6.59
C MET A 41 -8.76 -4.31 7.66
N ILE A 42 -9.74 -3.40 7.63
CA ILE A 42 -10.93 -3.46 8.50
C ILE A 42 -11.73 -4.73 8.17
N ASP A 43 -11.91 -5.05 6.88
CA ASP A 43 -12.59 -6.30 6.47
C ASP A 43 -11.84 -7.55 6.96
N LEU A 44 -10.52 -7.57 6.91
CA LEU A 44 -9.70 -8.68 7.43
C LEU A 44 -9.82 -8.83 8.96
N ILE A 45 -9.88 -7.72 9.70
CA ILE A 45 -10.11 -7.74 11.16
C ILE A 45 -11.51 -8.29 11.46
N ASP A 46 -12.53 -7.82 10.76
CA ASP A 46 -13.93 -8.26 10.93
C ASP A 46 -14.12 -9.74 10.61
N ALA A 47 -13.38 -10.24 9.62
CA ALA A 47 -13.36 -11.65 9.26
C ALA A 47 -12.55 -12.53 10.24
N GLY A 48 -11.89 -11.95 11.24
CA GLY A 48 -11.04 -12.66 12.19
C GLY A 48 -9.73 -13.19 11.58
N LYS A 49 -9.33 -12.70 10.40
CA LYS A 49 -8.11 -13.12 9.70
C LYS A 49 -6.88 -12.29 10.05
N LEU A 50 -7.09 -11.04 10.47
CA LEU A 50 -6.03 -10.11 10.87
C LEU A 50 -6.10 -9.87 12.37
N ASP A 51 -5.15 -10.43 13.10
CA ASP A 51 -5.09 -10.34 14.55
C ASP A 51 -4.68 -8.95 15.02
N VAL A 52 -3.67 -8.37 14.35
CA VAL A 52 -3.14 -7.03 14.69
C VAL A 52 -2.77 -6.26 13.43
N ALA A 53 -3.20 -5.01 13.35
CA ALA A 53 -2.78 -4.02 12.38
C ALA A 53 -1.98 -2.91 13.06
N SER A 54 -0.70 -2.75 12.72
CA SER A 54 0.16 -1.67 13.21
C SER A 54 0.46 -0.69 12.09
N ALA A 55 0.16 0.61 12.32
CA ALA A 55 0.35 1.66 11.33
C ALA A 55 0.58 3.04 11.98
N THR A 56 0.77 4.06 11.16
CA THR A 56 0.89 5.46 11.58
C THR A 56 -0.46 6.17 11.54
N ALA A 57 -1.28 5.88 10.54
CA ALA A 57 -2.51 6.62 10.28
C ALA A 57 -3.59 5.76 9.63
N PHE A 58 -4.77 6.33 9.51
CA PHE A 58 -5.89 5.75 8.79
C PHE A 58 -6.09 6.46 7.44
N SER A 59 -6.46 5.68 6.43
CA SER A 59 -6.97 6.16 5.15
C SER A 59 -8.21 5.36 4.80
N LEU A 60 -9.27 5.63 5.53
CA LEU A 60 -10.57 4.95 5.41
C LEU A 60 -11.53 5.78 4.57
N SER A 61 -12.42 5.08 3.86
CA SER A 61 -13.60 5.71 3.28
C SER A 61 -14.54 6.20 4.40
N PRO A 62 -15.45 7.14 4.11
CA PRO A 62 -16.37 7.66 5.11
C PRO A 62 -17.18 6.58 5.83
N ASP A 63 -17.63 5.57 5.09
CA ASP A 63 -18.43 4.47 5.65
C ASP A 63 -17.62 3.62 6.63
N TYR A 64 -16.37 3.29 6.29
CA TYR A 64 -15.47 2.55 7.16
C TYR A 64 -15.00 3.36 8.37
N ALA A 65 -14.79 4.65 8.21
CA ALA A 65 -14.49 5.54 9.33
C ALA A 65 -15.66 5.61 10.32
N HIS A 66 -16.90 5.67 9.82
CA HIS A 66 -18.11 5.64 10.64
C HIS A 66 -18.24 4.31 11.39
N LYS A 67 -18.15 3.18 10.67
CA LYS A 67 -18.17 1.83 11.25
C LYS A 67 -17.12 1.65 12.34
N MET A 68 -15.88 2.11 12.09
CA MET A 68 -14.79 2.03 13.06
C MET A 68 -15.11 2.86 14.33
N ASN A 69 -15.65 4.07 14.17
CA ASN A 69 -16.00 4.92 15.31
C ASN A 69 -17.12 4.32 16.15
N GLU A 70 -18.14 3.73 15.54
CA GLU A 70 -19.24 3.06 16.24
C GLU A 70 -18.77 1.84 17.03
N ASN A 71 -17.74 1.15 16.57
CA ASN A 71 -17.19 -0.06 17.18
C ASN A 71 -15.76 0.13 17.71
N ALA A 72 -15.42 1.33 18.14
CA ALA A 72 -14.05 1.70 18.52
C ALA A 72 -13.43 0.80 19.60
N ALA A 73 -14.24 0.28 20.52
CA ALA A 73 -13.77 -0.63 21.57
C ALA A 73 -13.24 -1.95 20.99
N PHE A 74 -13.91 -2.50 19.98
CA PHE A 74 -13.49 -3.71 19.28
C PHE A 74 -12.19 -3.47 18.51
N TYR A 75 -12.15 -2.42 17.68
CA TYR A 75 -10.97 -2.15 16.82
C TYR A 75 -9.74 -1.73 17.62
N ARG A 76 -9.91 -1.11 18.79
CA ARG A 76 -8.79 -0.76 19.68
C ARG A 76 -7.94 -1.97 20.07
N ASP A 77 -8.53 -3.13 20.20
CA ASP A 77 -7.83 -4.35 20.59
C ASP A 77 -7.05 -4.97 19.44
N HIS A 78 -7.33 -4.57 18.20
CA HIS A 78 -6.69 -5.05 16.97
C HIS A 78 -5.76 -4.03 16.31
N ILE A 79 -5.84 -2.74 16.65
CA ILE A 79 -5.12 -1.68 15.96
C ILE A 79 -4.13 -0.98 16.89
N ILE A 80 -2.89 -0.86 16.42
CA ILE A 80 -1.82 -0.16 17.13
C ILE A 80 -1.34 0.99 16.24
N LEU A 81 -1.53 2.23 16.70
CA LEU A 81 -0.96 3.40 16.04
C LEU A 81 0.42 3.72 16.61
N ARG A 82 1.37 3.97 15.74
CA ARG A 82 2.76 4.31 16.07
C ARG A 82 3.21 5.55 15.31
N PRO A 83 4.19 6.31 15.83
CA PRO A 83 4.81 7.38 15.03
C PRO A 83 5.46 6.81 13.76
N GLN A 84 5.54 7.62 12.72
CA GLN A 84 6.09 7.22 11.42
C GLN A 84 7.54 6.75 11.53
N GLU A 85 8.32 7.33 12.42
CA GLU A 85 9.70 6.95 12.69
C GLU A 85 9.83 5.50 13.14
N ILE A 86 8.78 4.93 13.72
CA ILE A 86 8.73 3.52 14.10
C ILE A 86 8.15 2.69 12.95
N SER A 87 6.99 3.09 12.41
CA SER A 87 6.30 2.32 11.37
C SER A 87 7.13 2.18 10.09
N ASN A 88 7.95 3.18 9.75
CA ASN A 88 8.79 3.16 8.55
C ASN A 88 10.27 2.89 8.87
N HIS A 89 10.57 2.42 10.09
CA HIS A 89 11.96 2.22 10.51
C HIS A 89 12.59 1.01 9.80
N PRO A 90 13.69 1.19 9.05
CA PRO A 90 14.30 0.13 8.24
C PRO A 90 14.68 -1.13 9.04
N GLU A 91 15.25 -0.96 10.24
CA GLU A 91 15.63 -2.08 11.10
C GLU A 91 14.41 -2.87 11.54
N VAL A 92 13.33 -2.20 11.94
CA VAL A 92 12.10 -2.87 12.41
C VAL A 92 11.47 -3.67 11.28
N ILE A 93 11.37 -3.09 10.08
CA ILE A 93 10.85 -3.76 8.87
C ILE A 93 11.65 -5.03 8.58
N ARG A 94 12.99 -4.95 8.60
CA ARG A 94 13.88 -6.11 8.40
C ARG A 94 13.71 -7.18 9.46
N ARG A 95 13.70 -6.79 10.72
CA ARG A 95 13.60 -7.70 11.85
C ARG A 95 12.28 -8.45 11.90
N LEU A 96 11.20 -7.81 11.49
CA LEU A 96 9.88 -8.43 11.41
C LEU A 96 9.72 -9.37 10.20
N GLY A 97 10.60 -9.31 9.21
CA GLY A 97 10.49 -10.13 8.00
C GLY A 97 9.27 -9.79 7.16
N VAL A 98 8.97 -8.50 7.04
CA VAL A 98 7.76 -8.00 6.36
C VAL A 98 7.72 -8.46 4.90
N ILE A 99 6.55 -8.90 4.44
CA ILE A 99 6.23 -9.03 3.02
C ILE A 99 5.58 -7.72 2.58
N GLY A 100 6.32 -6.93 1.79
CA GLY A 100 5.89 -5.61 1.35
C GLY A 100 5.16 -5.66 0.00
N ALA A 101 3.95 -5.08 -0.05
CA ALA A 101 3.22 -4.85 -1.28
C ALA A 101 3.01 -3.34 -1.49
N ASN A 102 3.57 -2.80 -2.57
CA ASN A 102 3.51 -1.38 -2.89
C ASN A 102 2.84 -1.16 -4.25
N GLY A 103 2.10 -0.06 -4.38
CA GLY A 103 1.56 0.36 -5.67
C GLY A 103 2.63 1.06 -6.51
N MET A 104 2.53 0.95 -7.84
CA MET A 104 3.37 1.69 -8.79
C MET A 104 2.54 2.29 -9.92
N ILE A 105 3.12 3.24 -10.64
CA ILE A 105 2.57 3.81 -11.87
C ILE A 105 3.13 3.06 -13.07
N GLU A 106 4.45 2.90 -13.12
CA GLU A 106 5.17 2.20 -14.19
C GLU A 106 6.48 1.57 -13.68
N ALA A 107 6.93 0.54 -14.34
CA ALA A 107 8.21 -0.10 -14.09
C ALA A 107 8.90 -0.47 -15.40
N ASP A 108 10.24 -0.58 -15.35
CA ASP A 108 11.05 -1.08 -16.48
C ASP A 108 11.69 -2.44 -16.17
N ILE A 109 12.25 -3.07 -17.22
CA ILE A 109 12.89 -4.38 -17.12
C ILE A 109 14.19 -4.36 -16.31
N TYR A 110 14.72 -3.18 -15.99
CA TYR A 110 15.94 -3.01 -15.19
C TYR A 110 15.65 -2.94 -13.68
N GLY A 111 14.38 -3.05 -13.30
CA GLY A 111 13.96 -2.99 -11.88
C GLY A 111 13.80 -1.57 -11.33
N ASN A 112 13.72 -0.57 -12.19
CA ASN A 112 13.35 0.77 -11.76
C ASN A 112 11.84 0.91 -11.72
N VAL A 113 11.36 1.56 -10.68
CA VAL A 113 9.93 1.77 -10.44
C VAL A 113 9.65 3.25 -10.26
N ASN A 114 8.61 3.71 -10.92
CA ASN A 114 8.04 5.02 -10.76
C ASN A 114 6.68 4.91 -10.06
N SER A 115 6.56 5.48 -8.88
CA SER A 115 5.31 5.57 -8.10
C SER A 115 4.84 7.00 -7.88
N THR A 116 5.56 7.99 -8.40
CA THR A 116 5.38 9.41 -8.04
C THR A 116 4.95 10.29 -9.20
N HIS A 117 5.45 10.05 -10.42
CA HIS A 117 5.25 10.95 -11.56
C HIS A 117 4.52 10.28 -12.71
N VAL A 118 3.67 11.03 -13.39
CA VAL A 118 3.02 10.65 -14.65
C VAL A 118 3.59 11.46 -15.79
N MET A 119 3.90 10.81 -16.90
CA MET A 119 4.48 11.41 -18.11
C MET A 119 5.76 12.23 -17.83
N GLY A 120 6.55 11.76 -16.88
CA GLY A 120 7.88 12.30 -16.57
C GLY A 120 7.95 13.59 -15.77
N SER A 121 6.93 14.42 -15.81
CA SER A 121 7.00 15.77 -15.21
C SER A 121 5.90 16.07 -14.17
N ARG A 122 4.78 15.38 -14.23
CA ARG A 122 3.65 15.65 -13.33
C ARG A 122 3.72 14.77 -12.09
N MET A 123 4.08 15.34 -10.96
CA MET A 123 4.01 14.65 -9.68
C MET A 123 2.55 14.39 -9.29
N MET A 124 2.21 13.12 -9.05
CA MET A 124 0.88 12.69 -8.58
C MET A 124 0.88 12.35 -7.11
N ASN A 125 1.93 11.69 -6.64
CA ASN A 125 2.05 11.21 -5.27
C ASN A 125 3.44 11.52 -4.73
N GLY A 126 3.54 11.72 -3.40
CA GLY A 126 4.80 11.59 -2.70
C GLY A 126 5.29 10.14 -2.71
N ILE A 127 6.56 9.92 -2.38
CA ILE A 127 7.13 8.57 -2.28
C ILE A 127 6.55 7.79 -1.10
N GLY A 128 6.10 8.48 -0.05
CA GLY A 128 5.63 7.87 1.19
C GLY A 128 6.67 6.92 1.78
N GLY A 129 6.21 5.88 2.45
CA GLY A 129 7.05 4.82 3.02
C GLY A 129 7.47 3.73 2.03
N SER A 130 7.09 3.82 0.76
CA SER A 130 7.34 2.74 -0.20
C SER A 130 8.82 2.39 -0.35
N GLY A 131 9.70 3.39 -0.31
CA GLY A 131 11.15 3.19 -0.35
C GLY A 131 11.69 2.45 0.87
N ASP A 132 11.19 2.77 2.06
CA ASP A 132 11.62 2.13 3.31
C ASP A 132 11.18 0.66 3.34
N PHE A 133 9.93 0.39 3.00
CA PHE A 133 9.41 -0.98 2.95
C PHE A 133 10.07 -1.78 1.83
N THR A 134 10.20 -1.23 0.63
CA THR A 134 10.78 -1.94 -0.52
C THR A 134 12.22 -2.41 -0.27
N ARG A 135 13.06 -1.55 0.31
CA ARG A 135 14.48 -1.85 0.55
C ARG A 135 14.71 -2.76 1.75
N ASN A 136 13.74 -2.90 2.64
CA ASN A 136 13.92 -3.54 3.94
C ASN A 136 12.98 -4.73 4.17
N ALA A 137 11.96 -4.93 3.36
CA ALA A 137 11.09 -6.10 3.42
C ALA A 137 11.85 -7.37 3.06
N TYR A 138 11.44 -8.50 3.63
CA TYR A 138 11.96 -9.82 3.28
C TYR A 138 11.60 -10.21 1.85
N ILE A 139 10.35 -9.95 1.46
CA ILE A 139 9.89 -10.00 0.09
C ILE A 139 9.25 -8.66 -0.24
N SER A 140 9.62 -8.08 -1.37
CA SER A 140 9.04 -6.83 -1.84
C SER A 140 8.41 -7.03 -3.22
N ALA A 141 7.14 -6.65 -3.32
CA ALA A 141 6.37 -6.70 -4.55
C ALA A 141 5.81 -5.32 -4.88
N PHE A 142 5.84 -4.99 -6.17
CA PHE A 142 5.07 -3.88 -6.70
C PHE A 142 3.91 -4.41 -7.53
N VAL A 143 2.75 -3.81 -7.33
CA VAL A 143 1.51 -4.19 -8.01
C VAL A 143 0.91 -2.98 -8.73
N SER A 144 0.46 -3.23 -9.95
CA SER A 144 -0.20 -2.23 -10.80
C SER A 144 -1.09 -2.93 -11.83
N PRO A 145 -2.17 -2.30 -12.31
CA PRO A 145 -2.80 -2.72 -13.56
C PRO A 145 -1.75 -2.69 -14.69
N SER A 146 -1.75 -3.71 -15.54
CA SER A 146 -0.79 -3.79 -16.66
C SER A 146 -0.93 -2.64 -17.65
N THR A 147 -2.12 -2.04 -17.71
CA THR A 147 -2.43 -0.92 -18.62
C THR A 147 -3.32 0.13 -17.95
N ALA A 148 -3.26 1.35 -18.46
CA ALA A 148 -4.13 2.46 -18.11
C ALA A 148 -4.86 3.00 -19.35
N LYS A 149 -5.86 3.86 -19.15
CA LYS A 149 -6.66 4.50 -20.21
C LYS A 149 -7.17 3.49 -21.28
N ASN A 150 -7.88 2.46 -20.82
CA ASN A 150 -8.45 1.42 -21.66
C ASN A 150 -7.40 0.73 -22.56
N GLY A 151 -6.21 0.48 -22.05
CA GLY A 151 -5.14 -0.20 -22.78
C GLY A 151 -4.20 0.72 -23.58
N ALA A 152 -4.43 2.02 -23.60
CA ALA A 152 -3.62 2.97 -24.36
C ALA A 152 -2.23 3.23 -23.78
N ILE A 153 -2.04 2.97 -22.48
CA ILE A 153 -0.77 3.20 -21.77
C ILE A 153 -0.38 1.92 -21.05
N SER A 154 0.83 1.41 -21.30
CA SER A 154 1.39 0.28 -20.56
C SER A 154 2.02 0.75 -19.23
N ALA A 155 1.84 -0.03 -18.18
CA ALA A 155 2.58 0.15 -16.93
C ALA A 155 3.99 -0.48 -16.97
N ILE A 156 4.28 -1.33 -17.97
CA ILE A 156 5.63 -1.84 -18.24
C ILE A 156 6.19 -1.05 -19.40
N VAL A 157 7.30 -0.35 -19.17
CA VAL A 157 7.92 0.57 -20.11
C VAL A 157 9.38 0.18 -20.41
N PRO A 158 9.95 0.55 -21.54
CA PRO A 158 11.37 0.28 -21.83
C PRO A 158 12.32 0.95 -20.82
N MET A 159 11.97 2.13 -20.35
CA MET A 159 12.70 2.89 -19.35
C MET A 159 11.73 3.83 -18.64
N VAL A 160 11.72 3.82 -17.31
CA VAL A 160 10.88 4.74 -16.53
C VAL A 160 11.37 6.18 -16.72
N SER A 161 10.41 7.08 -16.83
CA SER A 161 10.70 8.51 -17.01
C SER A 161 11.17 9.20 -15.72
N HIS A 162 10.83 8.63 -14.58
CA HIS A 162 11.22 9.13 -13.25
C HIS A 162 11.39 7.94 -12.30
N VAL A 163 12.57 7.79 -11.73
CA VAL A 163 12.85 6.68 -10.79
C VAL A 163 12.52 7.11 -9.38
N ALA A 164 11.47 6.52 -8.80
CA ALA A 164 11.13 6.68 -7.39
C ALA A 164 11.86 5.64 -6.51
N VAL A 165 11.95 4.40 -6.98
CA VAL A 165 12.67 3.30 -6.33
C VAL A 165 13.42 2.50 -7.40
N SER A 166 14.67 2.11 -7.09
CA SER A 166 15.47 1.21 -7.91
C SER A 166 15.87 -0.01 -7.09
N TYR A 167 15.80 -1.18 -7.71
CA TYR A 167 16.27 -2.45 -7.14
C TYR A 167 17.72 -2.79 -7.52
N THR A 168 18.36 -1.95 -8.31
CA THR A 168 19.75 -2.20 -8.71
C THR A 168 20.69 -2.04 -7.50
N HIS A 169 21.11 -3.13 -7.00
CA HIS A 169 22.25 -3.25 -6.08
C HIS A 169 23.33 -4.06 -6.75
#